data_3beeaa9283a29479b4e12a5d03421340
#
_entry.id   3beeaa9283a29479b4e12a5d03421340
#
_cell.length_a   1.000
_cell.length_b   1.000
_cell.length_c   1.000
_cell.angle_alpha   90.00
_cell.angle_beta   90.00
_cell.angle_gamma   90.00
#
_symmetry.space_group_name_H-M   'P 1'
#
loop_
_entity.id
_entity.type
_entity.pdbx_description
1 polymer ?
#
loop_
_entity_poly.entity_id
_entity_poly.type
_entity_poly.pdbx_seq_one_letter_code
_entity_poly.pdbx_strand_id
1 'polypeptide(L)'
;MSTESTNPQINPDAVIWSASESDREGRPLLVLMHGHGSHEGDLFGLAPSLPLEPVIASLRAPHAAPWPLDGWSWFTAGTDAGPDRDEVNESADAVIAWLDSLTVSPTSVGLLGFSQGGAMVLQLMRRAPSRFAYGTVLAGFVTPGEEPGDTELAERRPPVFWGRGTADDVIHDSAILRTTDWLPGHSTLSGRIYEGLGHGINQQGVADIRGFIERQL
;
A
#
# COMPACT_ATOMS: atom_id res chain seq x y z
N MET A 1 -0.42 19.15 31.01
CA MET A 1 -0.41 19.57 29.60
C MET A 1 -0.98 18.41 28.81
N SER A 2 -2.24 18.48 28.39
CA SER A 2 -2.85 17.45 27.55
C SER A 2 -2.25 17.60 26.15
N THR A 3 -1.44 16.63 25.72
CA THR A 3 -1.09 16.50 24.31
C THR A 3 -2.37 16.13 23.59
N GLU A 4 -2.98 17.08 22.88
CA GLU A 4 -3.98 16.75 21.88
C GLU A 4 -3.31 15.79 20.90
N SER A 5 -3.73 14.53 20.93
CA SER A 5 -3.40 13.56 19.91
C SER A 5 -4.12 14.03 18.62
N THR A 6 -3.42 14.80 17.80
CA THR A 6 -3.94 15.08 16.45
C THR A 6 -3.80 13.79 15.65
N ASN A 7 -4.93 13.26 15.17
CA ASN A 7 -4.92 12.11 14.26
C ASN A 7 -3.94 12.36 13.11
N PRO A 8 -3.16 11.35 12.70
CA PRO A 8 -2.24 11.49 11.59
C PRO A 8 -2.97 11.93 10.31
N GLN A 9 -2.31 12.73 9.49
CA GLN A 9 -2.87 13.24 8.22
C GLN A 9 -1.85 13.09 7.10
N ILE A 10 -2.34 12.81 5.89
CA ILE A 10 -1.50 12.89 4.70
C ILE A 10 -1.29 14.36 4.37
N ASN A 11 -0.02 14.78 4.28
CA ASN A 11 0.31 16.13 3.84
C ASN A 11 0.09 16.26 2.32
N PRO A 12 -0.90 17.03 1.85
CA PRO A 12 -1.20 17.14 0.41
C PRO A 12 -0.07 17.80 -0.38
N ASP A 13 0.73 18.67 0.26
CA ASP A 13 1.85 19.36 -0.39
C ASP A 13 3.05 18.41 -0.63
N ALA A 14 3.08 17.26 0.05
CA ALA A 14 4.11 16.25 -0.11
C ALA A 14 3.72 15.15 -1.11
N VAL A 15 2.50 15.16 -1.66
CA VAL A 15 2.07 14.17 -2.64
C VAL A 15 2.71 14.45 -3.99
N ILE A 16 3.40 13.45 -4.55
CA ILE A 16 3.94 13.55 -5.91
C ILE A 16 2.92 13.00 -6.89
N TRP A 17 2.53 13.81 -7.85
CA TRP A 17 1.57 13.48 -8.89
C TRP A 17 2.24 13.28 -10.24
N SER A 18 1.78 12.30 -11.02
CA SER A 18 2.23 12.08 -12.41
C SER A 18 1.52 12.96 -13.44
N ALA A 19 0.49 13.71 -13.03
CA ALA A 19 -0.31 14.57 -13.91
C ALA A 19 -0.62 15.90 -13.23
N SER A 20 -0.80 16.97 -14.04
CA SER A 20 -1.28 18.26 -13.55
C SER A 20 -2.69 18.13 -12.99
N GLU A 21 -3.13 19.06 -12.15
CA GLU A 21 -4.46 19.02 -11.53
C GLU A 21 -5.57 18.94 -12.58
N SER A 22 -5.47 19.69 -13.67
CA SER A 22 -6.44 19.69 -14.77
C SER A 22 -6.55 18.35 -15.52
N ASP A 23 -5.54 17.48 -15.41
CA ASP A 23 -5.46 16.25 -16.17
C ASP A 23 -5.81 15.00 -15.32
N ARG A 24 -6.31 15.19 -14.08
CA ARG A 24 -6.63 14.10 -13.15
C ARG A 24 -8.08 13.64 -13.23
N GLU A 25 -9.01 14.54 -13.60
CA GLU A 25 -10.45 14.27 -13.59
C GLU A 25 -10.82 13.12 -14.53
N GLY A 26 -11.67 12.21 -14.07
CA GLY A 26 -12.20 11.10 -14.87
C GLY A 26 -11.19 10.05 -15.30
N ARG A 27 -10.01 10.02 -14.69
CA ARG A 27 -8.98 9.00 -14.94
C ARG A 27 -8.89 8.01 -13.76
N PRO A 28 -8.45 6.76 -13.98
CA PRO A 28 -8.08 5.88 -12.88
C PRO A 28 -6.97 6.51 -12.03
N LEU A 29 -7.01 6.28 -10.71
CA LEU A 29 -5.98 6.71 -9.77
C LEU A 29 -5.20 5.51 -9.24
N LEU A 30 -3.87 5.58 -9.26
CA LEU A 30 -2.99 4.62 -8.62
C LEU A 30 -2.26 5.31 -7.46
N VAL A 31 -2.54 4.88 -6.24
CA VAL A 31 -1.91 5.39 -5.02
C VAL A 31 -0.68 4.56 -4.67
N LEU A 32 0.48 5.21 -4.56
CA LEU A 32 1.73 4.57 -4.15
C LEU A 32 2.04 4.84 -2.68
N MET A 33 2.45 3.81 -1.93
CA MET A 33 2.82 3.86 -0.52
C MET A 33 4.18 3.22 -0.29
N HIS A 34 5.16 4.04 0.10
CA HIS A 34 6.57 3.64 0.29
C HIS A 34 6.79 2.75 1.53
N GLY A 35 7.97 2.15 1.65
CA GLY A 35 8.40 1.36 2.79
C GLY A 35 8.81 2.22 4.00
N HIS A 36 9.02 1.56 5.15
CA HIS A 36 9.49 2.19 6.39
C HIS A 36 10.81 2.95 6.18
N GLY A 37 10.89 4.17 6.70
CA GLY A 37 12.09 5.01 6.61
C GLY A 37 12.36 5.60 5.22
N SER A 38 11.40 5.51 4.29
CA SER A 38 11.51 6.04 2.94
C SER A 38 10.65 7.32 2.76
N HIS A 39 10.32 7.68 1.54
CA HIS A 39 9.61 8.91 1.21
C HIS A 39 8.80 8.76 -0.10
N GLU A 40 7.96 9.73 -0.41
CA GLU A 40 7.07 9.76 -1.57
C GLU A 40 7.76 9.66 -2.93
N GLY A 41 9.04 10.03 -3.02
CA GLY A 41 9.82 9.94 -4.25
C GLY A 41 10.30 8.53 -4.60
N ASP A 42 10.35 7.62 -3.63
CA ASP A 42 10.96 6.29 -3.78
C ASP A 42 10.20 5.44 -4.81
N LEU A 43 8.98 5.02 -4.50
CA LEU A 43 8.16 4.24 -5.44
C LEU A 43 7.73 5.04 -6.68
N PHE A 44 7.69 6.37 -6.60
CA PHE A 44 7.43 7.21 -7.77
C PHE A 44 8.48 7.00 -8.88
N GLY A 45 9.68 6.56 -8.52
CA GLY A 45 10.70 6.13 -9.48
C GLY A 45 10.27 4.99 -10.41
N LEU A 46 9.25 4.21 -10.04
CA LEU A 46 8.66 3.16 -10.89
C LEU A 46 7.68 3.71 -11.94
N ALA A 47 7.20 4.94 -11.81
CA ALA A 47 6.16 5.52 -12.68
C ALA A 47 6.44 5.36 -14.18
N PRO A 48 7.68 5.55 -14.69
CA PRO A 48 7.98 5.35 -16.12
C PRO A 48 7.80 3.90 -16.61
N SER A 49 7.78 2.93 -15.69
CA SER A 49 7.63 1.51 -15.98
C SER A 49 6.22 0.99 -15.77
N LEU A 50 5.32 1.79 -15.20
CA LEU A 50 3.91 1.47 -14.96
C LEU A 50 3.04 1.88 -16.16
N PRO A 51 1.78 1.41 -16.26
CA PRO A 51 0.84 1.87 -17.29
C PRO A 51 0.64 3.39 -17.21
N LEU A 52 0.48 4.04 -18.36
CA LEU A 52 0.30 5.50 -18.46
C LEU A 52 -1.14 5.96 -18.21
N GLU A 53 -2.10 5.04 -18.24
CA GLU A 53 -3.53 5.37 -18.14
C GLU A 53 -3.90 5.91 -16.75
N PRO A 54 -3.50 5.29 -15.63
CA PRO A 54 -3.79 5.86 -14.32
C PRO A 54 -2.98 7.13 -14.05
N VAL A 55 -3.60 8.05 -13.35
CA VAL A 55 -2.83 9.09 -12.65
C VAL A 55 -2.19 8.45 -11.44
N ILE A 56 -0.91 8.70 -11.23
CA ILE A 56 -0.18 8.21 -10.06
C ILE A 56 -0.14 9.32 -9.00
N ALA A 57 -0.51 8.96 -7.76
CA ALA A 57 -0.30 9.77 -6.57
C ALA A 57 0.60 9.00 -5.60
N SER A 58 1.81 9.49 -5.37
CA SER A 58 2.74 8.88 -4.42
C SER A 58 2.71 9.65 -3.11
N LEU A 59 2.29 8.97 -2.04
CA LEU A 59 2.06 9.56 -0.74
C LEU A 59 3.31 9.50 0.13
N ARG A 60 3.49 10.55 0.96
CA ARG A 60 4.36 10.51 2.12
C ARG A 60 3.58 9.98 3.32
N ALA A 61 4.14 9.01 4.03
CA ALA A 61 3.58 8.51 5.28
C ALA A 61 3.48 9.62 6.34
N PRO A 62 2.51 9.56 7.26
CA PRO A 62 2.20 10.69 8.14
C PRO A 62 3.21 10.89 9.27
N HIS A 63 4.01 9.88 9.64
CA HIS A 63 4.92 9.95 10.77
C HIS A 63 6.37 10.04 10.29
N ALA A 64 7.20 10.84 10.98
CA ALA A 64 8.64 10.77 10.80
C ALA A 64 9.16 9.40 11.29
N ALA A 65 10.02 8.77 10.52
CA ALA A 65 10.64 7.52 10.95
C ALA A 65 11.55 7.77 12.18
N PRO A 66 11.66 6.80 13.11
CA PRO A 66 12.51 6.96 14.28
C PRO A 66 14.00 7.01 13.86
N TRP A 67 14.76 7.82 14.57
CA TRP A 67 16.22 7.86 14.41
C TRP A 67 16.83 6.43 14.53
N PRO A 68 17.79 6.01 13.69
CA PRO A 68 18.61 6.82 12.79
C PRO A 68 18.06 6.96 11.35
N LEU A 69 16.82 6.59 11.08
CA LEU A 69 16.23 6.73 9.76
C LEU A 69 15.86 8.20 9.50
N ASP A 70 16.05 8.66 8.26
CA ASP A 70 15.85 10.04 7.85
C ASP A 70 14.68 10.17 6.87
N GLY A 71 13.61 9.41 7.10
CA GLY A 71 12.44 9.32 6.25
C GLY A 71 11.13 9.25 7.03
N TRP A 72 10.14 8.59 6.45
CA TRP A 72 8.77 8.57 6.93
C TRP A 72 8.27 7.14 7.16
N SER A 73 7.25 6.99 8.00
CA SER A 73 6.71 5.72 8.45
C SER A 73 5.19 5.76 8.52
N TRP A 74 4.54 4.68 8.12
CA TRP A 74 3.09 4.52 8.26
C TRP A 74 2.70 4.17 9.69
N PHE A 75 3.53 3.39 10.37
CA PHE A 75 3.35 2.95 11.74
C PHE A 75 4.71 2.55 12.34
N THR A 76 4.79 2.46 13.64
CA THR A 76 6.01 1.97 14.32
C THR A 76 6.31 0.54 13.89
N ALA A 77 7.58 0.26 13.58
CA ALA A 77 8.01 -1.08 13.22
C ALA A 77 7.60 -2.07 14.34
N GLY A 78 6.86 -3.09 13.94
CA GLY A 78 6.33 -4.07 14.89
C GLY A 78 7.38 -5.03 15.41
N THR A 79 6.96 -5.86 16.35
CA THR A 79 7.68 -7.04 16.83
C THR A 79 7.23 -8.29 16.04
N ASP A 80 7.68 -9.47 16.44
CA ASP A 80 7.20 -10.76 15.90
C ASP A 80 5.66 -10.92 16.02
N ALA A 81 5.03 -10.23 16.99
CA ALA A 81 3.59 -10.21 17.14
C ALA A 81 2.87 -9.34 16.08
N GLY A 82 3.61 -8.51 15.37
CA GLY A 82 3.11 -7.54 14.38
C GLY A 82 3.16 -6.10 14.88
N PRO A 83 2.76 -5.13 14.02
CA PRO A 83 2.65 -3.73 14.39
C PRO A 83 1.46 -3.49 15.32
N ASP A 84 1.47 -2.32 15.97
CA ASP A 84 0.31 -1.83 16.71
C ASP A 84 -0.87 -1.59 15.74
N ARG A 85 -2.00 -2.19 16.06
CA ARG A 85 -3.20 -2.16 15.20
C ARG A 85 -3.79 -0.75 15.08
N ASP A 86 -3.80 -0.01 16.17
CA ASP A 86 -4.42 1.32 16.20
C ASP A 86 -3.59 2.29 15.35
N GLU A 87 -2.25 2.25 15.42
CA GLU A 87 -1.38 3.05 14.55
C GLU A 87 -1.59 2.73 13.06
N VAL A 88 -1.73 1.44 12.71
CA VAL A 88 -1.99 1.04 11.32
C VAL A 88 -3.34 1.54 10.85
N ASN A 89 -4.37 1.45 11.70
CA ASN A 89 -5.71 1.92 11.40
C ASN A 89 -5.78 3.44 11.26
N GLU A 90 -5.12 4.18 12.15
CA GLU A 90 -5.04 5.64 12.08
C GLU A 90 -4.39 6.11 10.76
N SER A 91 -3.32 5.46 10.33
CA SER A 91 -2.68 5.74 9.05
C SER A 91 -3.55 5.38 7.84
N ALA A 92 -4.31 4.28 7.93
CA ALA A 92 -5.25 3.92 6.87
C ALA A 92 -6.41 4.93 6.79
N ASP A 93 -6.93 5.36 7.93
CA ASP A 93 -7.97 6.38 8.00
C ASP A 93 -7.47 7.75 7.47
N ALA A 94 -6.19 8.08 7.71
CA ALA A 94 -5.56 9.27 7.12
C ALA A 94 -5.50 9.22 5.58
N VAL A 95 -5.19 8.07 4.99
CA VAL A 95 -5.20 7.89 3.53
C VAL A 95 -6.63 7.96 2.99
N ILE A 96 -7.62 7.36 3.67
CA ILE A 96 -9.04 7.43 3.28
C ILE A 96 -9.53 8.87 3.32
N ALA A 97 -9.24 9.61 4.41
CA ALA A 97 -9.60 11.01 4.55
C ALA A 97 -8.95 11.90 3.47
N TRP A 98 -7.68 11.62 3.12
CA TRP A 98 -7.02 12.31 2.02
C TRP A 98 -7.72 12.04 0.68
N LEU A 99 -8.09 10.78 0.38
CA LEU A 99 -8.85 10.44 -0.82
C LEU A 99 -10.22 11.15 -0.86
N ASP A 100 -10.88 11.31 0.30
CA ASP A 100 -12.16 12.02 0.41
C ASP A 100 -12.03 13.53 0.22
N SER A 101 -10.83 14.08 0.47
CA SER A 101 -10.55 15.51 0.28
C SER A 101 -10.22 15.89 -1.16
N LEU A 102 -10.05 14.91 -2.07
CA LEU A 102 -9.72 15.18 -3.46
C LEU A 102 -10.86 15.92 -4.15
N THR A 103 -10.52 16.98 -4.88
CA THR A 103 -11.46 17.77 -5.70
C THR A 103 -11.83 17.10 -7.01
N VAL A 104 -11.07 16.05 -7.39
CA VAL A 104 -11.25 15.27 -8.61
C VAL A 104 -11.90 13.92 -8.30
N SER A 105 -12.67 13.39 -9.26
CA SER A 105 -13.36 12.11 -9.14
C SER A 105 -12.68 11.08 -10.03
N PRO A 106 -11.82 10.21 -9.48
CA PRO A 106 -11.21 9.13 -10.25
C PRO A 106 -12.27 8.08 -10.64
N THR A 107 -12.12 7.49 -11.82
CA THR A 107 -13.02 6.41 -12.29
C THR A 107 -12.86 5.11 -11.49
N SER A 108 -11.67 4.87 -10.96
CA SER A 108 -11.33 3.76 -10.04
C SER A 108 -10.09 4.13 -9.23
N VAL A 109 -9.89 3.45 -8.10
CA VAL A 109 -8.70 3.61 -7.26
C VAL A 109 -8.00 2.27 -7.09
N GLY A 110 -6.77 2.17 -7.60
CA GLY A 110 -5.85 1.07 -7.35
C GLY A 110 -4.79 1.46 -6.32
N LEU A 111 -4.25 0.48 -5.62
CA LEU A 111 -3.23 0.65 -4.59
C LEU A 111 -1.95 -0.10 -4.98
N LEU A 112 -0.78 0.49 -4.70
CA LEU A 112 0.51 -0.17 -4.79
C LEU A 112 1.36 0.22 -3.59
N GLY A 113 1.93 -0.77 -2.90
CA GLY A 113 2.78 -0.51 -1.75
C GLY A 113 3.93 -1.51 -1.62
N PHE A 114 5.03 -1.02 -1.07
CA PHE A 114 6.22 -1.82 -0.78
C PHE A 114 6.41 -1.93 0.74
N SER A 115 6.72 -3.14 1.22
CA SER A 115 7.04 -3.39 2.63
C SER A 115 5.91 -2.91 3.55
N GLN A 116 6.17 -1.94 4.42
CA GLN A 116 5.18 -1.30 5.28
C GLN A 116 4.02 -0.69 4.45
N GLY A 117 4.32 -0.05 3.29
CA GLY A 117 3.30 0.41 2.35
C GLY A 117 2.47 -0.73 1.75
N GLY A 118 3.07 -1.92 1.56
CA GLY A 118 2.34 -3.11 1.15
C GLY A 118 1.38 -3.62 2.23
N ALA A 119 1.74 -3.50 3.51
CA ALA A 119 0.82 -3.76 4.61
C ALA A 119 -0.34 -2.75 4.62
N MET A 120 -0.06 -1.46 4.33
CA MET A 120 -1.08 -0.42 4.20
C MET A 120 -2.06 -0.70 3.05
N VAL A 121 -1.61 -1.25 1.90
CA VAL A 121 -2.51 -1.69 0.82
C VAL A 121 -3.57 -2.63 1.35
N LEU A 122 -3.14 -3.70 2.04
CA LEU A 122 -4.09 -4.69 2.58
C LEU A 122 -4.97 -4.08 3.67
N GLN A 123 -4.42 -3.24 4.54
CA GLN A 123 -5.21 -2.59 5.59
C GLN A 123 -6.28 -1.66 5.02
N LEU A 124 -5.96 -0.87 4.01
CA LEU A 124 -6.94 -0.03 3.32
C LEU A 124 -8.07 -0.84 2.69
N MET A 125 -7.74 -1.96 2.03
CA MET A 125 -8.74 -2.86 1.46
C MET A 125 -9.62 -3.51 2.52
N ARG A 126 -9.10 -3.80 3.72
CA ARG A 126 -9.85 -4.30 4.87
C ARG A 126 -10.74 -3.22 5.52
N ARG A 127 -10.27 -1.96 5.55
CA ARG A 127 -11.01 -0.82 6.13
C ARG A 127 -12.14 -0.31 5.22
N ALA A 128 -11.94 -0.36 3.90
CA ALA A 128 -12.90 0.13 2.91
C ALA A 128 -13.00 -0.81 1.69
N PRO A 129 -13.57 -2.02 1.85
CA PRO A 129 -13.52 -3.10 0.85
C PRO A 129 -14.12 -2.73 -0.52
N SER A 130 -15.11 -1.86 -0.55
CA SER A 130 -15.78 -1.44 -1.80
C SER A 130 -15.06 -0.31 -2.53
N ARG A 131 -14.08 0.34 -1.89
CA ARG A 131 -13.46 1.57 -2.41
C ARG A 131 -12.36 1.31 -3.43
N PHE A 132 -11.64 0.20 -3.29
CA PHE A 132 -10.44 -0.09 -4.06
C PHE A 132 -10.71 -1.17 -5.09
N ALA A 133 -10.34 -0.88 -6.36
CA ALA A 133 -10.53 -1.79 -7.48
C ALA A 133 -9.54 -2.97 -7.42
N TYR A 134 -8.32 -2.72 -7.00
CA TYR A 134 -7.25 -3.73 -6.88
C TYR A 134 -6.15 -3.28 -5.92
N GLY A 135 -5.34 -4.24 -5.46
CA GLY A 135 -4.15 -3.99 -4.64
C GLY A 135 -2.89 -4.64 -5.22
N THR A 136 -1.76 -3.94 -5.14
CA THR A 136 -0.44 -4.47 -5.48
C THR A 136 0.46 -4.39 -4.25
N VAL A 137 0.83 -5.55 -3.72
CA VAL A 137 1.57 -5.74 -2.47
C VAL A 137 2.96 -6.30 -2.79
N LEU A 138 4.00 -5.52 -2.52
CA LEU A 138 5.39 -5.87 -2.78
C LEU A 138 6.13 -6.03 -1.47
N ALA A 139 6.61 -7.23 -1.18
CA ALA A 139 7.28 -7.58 0.08
C ALA A 139 6.48 -7.09 1.31
N GLY A 140 5.13 -7.03 1.20
CA GLY A 140 4.22 -6.62 2.25
C GLY A 140 3.50 -7.82 2.89
N PHE A 141 2.69 -7.55 3.89
CA PHE A 141 2.02 -8.56 4.71
C PHE A 141 0.66 -8.09 5.22
N VAL A 142 -0.22 -9.03 5.57
CA VAL A 142 -1.46 -8.72 6.28
C VAL A 142 -1.15 -8.51 7.77
N THR A 143 -1.69 -7.44 8.36
CA THR A 143 -1.58 -7.16 9.79
C THR A 143 -2.40 -8.17 10.60
N PRO A 144 -1.99 -8.52 11.82
CA PRO A 144 -2.73 -9.47 12.66
C PRO A 144 -4.07 -8.90 13.11
N GLY A 145 -4.96 -9.80 13.53
CA GLY A 145 -6.31 -9.46 14.03
C GLY A 145 -7.35 -9.37 12.92
N GLU A 146 -8.61 -9.35 13.31
CA GLU A 146 -9.76 -9.22 12.41
C GLU A 146 -10.13 -7.75 12.23
N GLU A 147 -10.56 -7.37 11.03
CA GLU A 147 -11.10 -6.06 10.72
C GLU A 147 -12.59 -6.17 10.34
N PRO A 148 -13.41 -5.15 10.64
CA PRO A 148 -14.84 -5.19 10.34
C PRO A 148 -15.17 -5.44 8.86
N GLY A 149 -14.30 -5.03 7.95
CA GLY A 149 -14.50 -5.22 6.51
C GLY A 149 -14.01 -6.56 5.96
N ASP A 150 -13.41 -7.44 6.77
CA ASP A 150 -12.86 -8.72 6.28
C ASP A 150 -13.93 -9.61 5.65
N THR A 151 -15.14 -9.65 6.21
CA THR A 151 -16.26 -10.42 5.65
C THR A 151 -16.65 -9.92 4.26
N GLU A 152 -16.84 -8.60 4.11
CA GLU A 152 -17.16 -8.00 2.81
C GLU A 152 -16.02 -8.23 1.80
N LEU A 153 -14.78 -8.10 2.25
CA LEU A 153 -13.61 -8.34 1.38
C LEU A 153 -13.54 -9.79 0.90
N ALA A 154 -13.86 -10.76 1.77
CA ALA A 154 -13.93 -12.17 1.43
C ALA A 154 -15.03 -12.49 0.41
N GLU A 155 -16.16 -11.78 0.48
CA GLU A 155 -17.26 -11.90 -0.50
C GLU A 155 -16.90 -11.29 -1.85
N ARG A 156 -16.26 -10.10 -1.85
CA ARG A 156 -15.92 -9.35 -3.06
C ARG A 156 -14.72 -9.92 -3.80
N ARG A 157 -13.72 -10.39 -3.08
CA ARG A 157 -12.47 -10.97 -3.59
C ARG A 157 -11.81 -10.12 -4.69
N PRO A 158 -11.51 -8.84 -4.42
CA PRO A 158 -10.88 -7.98 -5.42
C PRO A 158 -9.54 -8.56 -5.89
N PRO A 159 -9.07 -8.21 -7.11
CA PRO A 159 -7.76 -8.60 -7.58
C PRO A 159 -6.64 -8.08 -6.67
N VAL A 160 -5.74 -8.98 -6.23
CA VAL A 160 -4.55 -8.61 -5.47
C VAL A 160 -3.32 -9.29 -6.06
N PHE A 161 -2.30 -8.49 -6.38
CA PHE A 161 -0.97 -8.98 -6.66
C PHE A 161 -0.16 -9.03 -5.37
N TRP A 162 0.51 -10.15 -5.11
CA TRP A 162 1.44 -10.27 -3.99
C TRP A 162 2.78 -10.84 -4.47
N GLY A 163 3.82 -9.98 -4.49
CA GLY A 163 5.18 -10.33 -4.90
C GLY A 163 6.15 -10.27 -3.72
N ARG A 164 6.99 -11.32 -3.56
CA ARG A 164 8.03 -11.37 -2.52
C ARG A 164 9.24 -12.17 -2.96
N GLY A 165 10.39 -11.90 -2.35
CA GLY A 165 11.62 -12.68 -2.52
C GLY A 165 11.68 -13.91 -1.60
N THR A 166 12.47 -14.94 -1.99
CA THR A 166 12.74 -16.09 -1.12
C THR A 166 13.86 -15.81 -0.11
N ALA A 167 14.69 -14.80 -0.35
CA ALA A 167 15.79 -14.38 0.52
C ALA A 167 15.47 -13.08 1.29
N ASP A 168 14.18 -12.74 1.41
CA ASP A 168 13.72 -11.60 2.23
C ASP A 168 13.88 -11.95 3.71
N ASP A 169 14.81 -11.27 4.38
CA ASP A 169 15.16 -11.43 5.79
C ASP A 169 14.61 -10.30 6.68
N VAL A 170 13.82 -9.39 6.11
CA VAL A 170 13.19 -8.25 6.81
C VAL A 170 11.80 -8.60 7.28
N ILE A 171 10.99 -9.25 6.44
CA ILE A 171 9.63 -9.63 6.79
C ILE A 171 9.65 -10.95 7.56
N HIS A 172 9.15 -10.95 8.80
CA HIS A 172 9.10 -12.13 9.66
C HIS A 172 8.30 -13.27 9.04
N ASP A 173 8.79 -14.50 9.19
CA ASP A 173 8.13 -15.72 8.69
C ASP A 173 6.68 -15.83 9.15
N SER A 174 6.38 -15.42 10.39
CA SER A 174 5.02 -15.42 10.93
C SER A 174 4.07 -14.50 10.14
N ALA A 175 4.56 -13.37 9.65
CA ALA A 175 3.79 -12.45 8.82
C ALA A 175 3.60 -12.99 7.39
N ILE A 176 4.63 -13.66 6.84
CA ILE A 176 4.55 -14.35 5.54
C ILE A 176 3.53 -15.48 5.60
N LEU A 177 3.58 -16.33 6.62
CA LEU A 177 2.64 -17.44 6.80
C LEU A 177 1.20 -16.92 6.93
N ARG A 178 0.97 -15.95 7.81
CA ARG A 178 -0.35 -15.32 7.97
C ARG A 178 -0.89 -14.75 6.66
N THR A 179 -0.05 -14.09 5.88
CA THR A 179 -0.44 -13.51 4.58
C THR A 179 -0.75 -14.60 3.55
N THR A 180 0.03 -15.68 3.54
CA THR A 180 -0.18 -16.86 2.68
C THR A 180 -1.53 -17.52 2.94
N ASP A 181 -1.92 -17.63 4.22
CA ASP A 181 -3.18 -18.25 4.63
C ASP A 181 -4.38 -17.32 4.39
N TRP A 182 -4.19 -16.02 4.59
CA TRP A 182 -5.28 -15.04 4.56
C TRP A 182 -5.69 -14.62 3.13
N LEU A 183 -4.72 -14.29 2.26
CA LEU A 183 -4.98 -13.73 0.92
C LEU A 183 -5.89 -14.59 0.03
N PRO A 184 -5.75 -15.93 -0.03
CA PRO A 184 -6.61 -16.75 -0.89
C PRO A 184 -8.10 -16.70 -0.54
N GLY A 185 -8.42 -16.42 0.73
CA GLY A 185 -9.80 -16.27 1.21
C GLY A 185 -10.41 -14.90 0.91
N HIS A 186 -9.58 -13.87 0.72
CA HIS A 186 -10.02 -12.48 0.71
C HIS A 186 -9.73 -11.76 -0.63
N SER A 187 -9.17 -12.45 -1.61
CA SER A 187 -8.80 -11.85 -2.89
C SER A 187 -8.84 -12.84 -4.05
N THR A 188 -8.84 -12.30 -5.27
CA THR A 188 -8.42 -13.02 -6.48
C THR A 188 -6.92 -12.84 -6.61
N LEU A 189 -6.16 -13.76 -6.00
CA LEU A 189 -4.73 -13.63 -5.79
C LEU A 189 -3.91 -13.91 -7.07
N SER A 190 -2.99 -13.00 -7.39
CA SER A 190 -1.89 -13.16 -8.35
C SER A 190 -0.55 -13.21 -7.58
N GLY A 191 -0.18 -14.36 -7.05
CA GLY A 191 1.06 -14.53 -6.29
C GLY A 191 2.30 -14.65 -7.18
N ARG A 192 3.42 -14.06 -6.74
CA ARG A 192 4.75 -14.22 -7.36
C ARG A 192 5.82 -14.38 -6.28
N ILE A 193 6.67 -15.38 -6.47
CA ILE A 193 7.83 -15.63 -5.61
C ILE A 193 9.08 -15.52 -6.48
N TYR A 194 9.99 -14.63 -6.09
CA TYR A 194 11.24 -14.37 -6.81
C TYR A 194 12.41 -15.04 -6.10
N GLU A 195 12.96 -16.06 -6.73
CA GLU A 195 14.03 -16.85 -6.16
C GLU A 195 15.31 -16.03 -5.95
N GLY A 196 15.89 -16.10 -4.75
CA GLY A 196 17.11 -15.39 -4.37
C GLY A 196 16.95 -13.88 -4.18
N LEU A 197 15.75 -13.32 -4.39
CA LEU A 197 15.50 -11.90 -4.14
C LEU A 197 15.38 -11.67 -2.62
N GLY A 198 16.14 -10.68 -2.10
CA GLY A 198 16.01 -10.16 -0.75
C GLY A 198 14.79 -9.24 -0.61
N HIS A 199 14.83 -8.35 0.40
CA HIS A 199 13.78 -7.35 0.63
C HIS A 199 13.86 -6.22 -0.41
N GLY A 200 13.24 -6.40 -1.57
CA GLY A 200 13.33 -5.45 -2.68
C GLY A 200 12.42 -5.79 -3.86
N ILE A 201 12.58 -5.02 -4.93
CA ILE A 201 11.84 -5.16 -6.18
C ILE A 201 12.86 -5.35 -7.30
N ASN A 202 12.76 -6.43 -8.07
CA ASN A 202 13.60 -6.69 -9.23
C ASN A 202 12.90 -6.34 -10.54
N GLN A 203 13.63 -6.39 -11.64
CA GLN A 203 13.14 -6.04 -12.97
C GLN A 203 11.96 -6.93 -13.41
N GLN A 204 11.98 -8.23 -13.07
CA GLN A 204 10.88 -9.15 -13.34
C GLN A 204 9.63 -8.74 -12.55
N GLY A 205 9.80 -8.36 -11.28
CA GLY A 205 8.72 -7.86 -10.43
C GLY A 205 8.04 -6.62 -11.03
N VAL A 206 8.82 -5.67 -11.55
CA VAL A 206 8.28 -4.48 -12.23
C VAL A 206 7.45 -4.87 -13.46
N ALA A 207 7.92 -5.81 -14.28
CA ALA A 207 7.17 -6.28 -15.45
C ALA A 207 5.87 -7.01 -15.05
N ASP A 208 5.92 -7.85 -14.01
CA ASP A 208 4.74 -8.57 -13.51
C ASP A 208 3.68 -7.62 -12.92
N ILE A 209 4.10 -6.58 -12.17
CA ILE A 209 3.24 -5.51 -11.65
C ILE A 209 2.57 -4.76 -12.78
N ARG A 210 3.35 -4.33 -13.78
CA ARG A 210 2.82 -3.64 -14.94
C ARG A 210 1.73 -4.45 -15.62
N GLY A 211 2.02 -5.72 -15.97
CA GLY A 211 1.04 -6.59 -16.60
C GLY A 211 -0.17 -6.92 -15.72
N PHE A 212 0.00 -6.93 -14.38
CA PHE A 212 -1.14 -7.06 -13.47
C PHE A 212 -2.03 -5.82 -13.52
N ILE A 213 -1.46 -4.61 -13.41
CA ILE A 213 -2.23 -3.36 -13.42
C ILE A 213 -2.93 -3.16 -14.76
N GLU A 214 -2.26 -3.42 -15.89
CA GLU A 214 -2.86 -3.33 -17.24
C GLU A 214 -4.15 -4.17 -17.39
N ARG A 215 -4.28 -5.27 -16.66
CA ARG A 215 -5.50 -6.11 -16.67
C ARG A 215 -6.63 -5.58 -15.79
N GLN A 216 -6.37 -4.55 -14.97
CA GLN A 216 -7.36 -3.94 -14.09
C GLN A 216 -7.92 -2.62 -14.64
N LEU A 217 -7.35 -2.12 -15.71
CA LEU A 217 -7.76 -0.90 -16.41
C LEU A 217 -8.74 -1.22 -17.53
#